data_881990c714adc4a8a2c5815b80ff0a2c
#
_entry.id   881990c714adc4a8a2c5815b80ff0a2c
#
_cell.length_a   1.000
_cell.length_b   1.000
_cell.length_c   1.000
_cell.angle_alpha   90.00
_cell.angle_beta   90.00
_cell.angle_gamma   90.00
#
_symmetry.space_group_name_H-M   'P 1'
#
loop_
_entity.id
_entity.type
_entity.pdbx_description
1 polymer ?
#
loop_
_entity_poly.entity_id
_entity_poly.type
_entity_poly.pdbx_seq_one_letter_code
_entity_poly.pdbx_strand_id
1 'polypeptide(L)'
;MKKAIIIALALTAATALSAQNRNYPKPERMTPGMTEFWTPQPKVVTPGDIKTNSAPSDAIVLFDGKNLDAWRSAKGGEAEWHVHNGVFTVDKSKGDILTKQEFGSFQLHLEWCVPKNITGSSQGRGNSGVFLQDKYEVQILDNYSNE
;
A
#
# COMPACT_ATOMS: atom_id res chain seq x y z
N MET A 1 34.96 -12.86 50.62
CA MET A 1 33.63 -13.06 50.03
C MET A 1 32.54 -12.07 50.55
N LYS A 2 32.51 -11.70 51.84
CA LYS A 2 31.50 -10.77 52.41
C LYS A 2 31.56 -9.35 51.87
N LYS A 3 32.71 -8.81 51.47
CA LYS A 3 32.85 -7.43 50.94
C LYS A 3 32.33 -7.25 49.51
N ALA A 4 32.37 -8.28 48.68
CA ALA A 4 31.85 -8.21 47.30
C ALA A 4 30.33 -8.16 47.24
N ILE A 5 29.65 -8.83 48.19
CA ILE A 5 28.17 -8.83 48.27
C ILE A 5 27.59 -7.45 48.66
N ILE A 6 28.32 -6.73 49.55
CA ILE A 6 27.89 -5.40 50.00
C ILE A 6 27.99 -4.38 48.85
N ILE A 7 29.04 -4.46 48.02
CA ILE A 7 29.21 -3.58 46.85
C ILE A 7 28.15 -3.85 45.79
N ALA A 8 27.80 -5.11 45.54
CA ALA A 8 26.75 -5.47 44.58
C ALA A 8 25.36 -4.98 45.04
N LEU A 9 25.03 -5.09 46.32
CA LEU A 9 23.77 -4.55 46.84
C LEU A 9 23.71 -3.02 46.78
N ALA A 10 24.82 -2.32 47.03
CA ALA A 10 24.89 -0.87 46.94
C ALA A 10 24.73 -0.38 45.48
N LEU A 11 25.26 -1.10 44.48
CA LEU A 11 25.11 -0.74 43.09
C LEU A 11 23.67 -0.96 42.60
N THR A 12 23.00 -2.04 43.01
CA THR A 12 21.60 -2.29 42.63
C THR A 12 20.63 -1.30 43.31
N ALA A 13 20.92 -0.89 44.54
CA ALA A 13 20.13 0.14 45.21
C ALA A 13 20.29 1.53 44.58
N ALA A 14 21.49 1.88 44.08
CA ALA A 14 21.73 3.14 43.39
C ALA A 14 21.04 3.23 42.02
N THR A 15 20.97 2.12 41.28
CA THR A 15 20.23 2.06 39.99
C THR A 15 18.72 2.09 40.20
N ALA A 16 18.21 1.53 41.28
CA ALA A 16 16.79 1.59 41.60
C ALA A 16 16.35 3.01 42.07
N LEU A 17 17.22 3.73 42.80
CA LEU A 17 16.91 5.10 43.16
C LEU A 17 16.92 6.10 42.00
N SER A 18 17.82 5.88 41.02
CA SER A 18 17.84 6.74 39.81
C SER A 18 16.64 6.51 38.87
N ALA A 19 16.00 5.34 38.94
CA ALA A 19 14.77 5.09 38.20
C ALA A 19 13.53 5.77 38.82
N GLN A 20 13.52 6.01 40.10
CA GLN A 20 12.37 6.62 40.81
C GLN A 20 12.34 8.16 40.72
N ASN A 21 13.44 8.81 40.32
CA ASN A 21 13.52 10.26 40.30
C ASN A 21 13.33 10.88 38.89
N ARG A 22 12.64 10.20 38.01
CA ARG A 22 12.22 10.81 36.74
C ARG A 22 11.04 11.73 37.02
N ASN A 23 11.30 13.03 37.12
CA ASN A 23 10.29 14.06 37.14
C ASN A 23 9.57 14.06 35.76
N TYR A 24 8.60 13.19 35.60
CA TYR A 24 7.68 13.31 34.46
C TYR A 24 6.82 14.56 34.68
N PRO A 25 6.70 15.42 33.67
CA PRO A 25 5.76 16.55 33.78
C PRO A 25 4.37 15.97 34.09
N LYS A 26 3.66 16.60 34.99
CA LYS A 26 2.29 16.20 35.32
C LYS A 26 1.47 16.29 34.00
N PRO A 27 0.69 15.27 33.70
CA PRO A 27 -0.20 15.33 32.53
C PRO A 27 -1.10 16.57 32.67
N GLU A 28 -1.13 17.37 31.63
CA GLU A 28 -2.10 18.47 31.56
C GLU A 28 -3.51 17.90 31.48
N ARG A 29 -4.47 18.59 32.10
CA ARG A 29 -5.87 18.22 31.96
C ARG A 29 -6.29 18.45 30.52
N MET A 30 -6.71 17.38 29.85
CA MET A 30 -7.21 17.46 28.50
C MET A 30 -8.41 18.40 28.42
N THR A 31 -8.36 19.31 27.47
CA THR A 31 -9.47 20.20 27.12
C THR A 31 -9.88 19.93 25.66
N PRO A 32 -11.14 20.16 25.26
CA PRO A 32 -11.57 19.93 23.89
C PRO A 32 -10.68 20.62 22.85
N GLY A 33 -10.25 21.84 23.07
CA GLY A 33 -9.38 22.58 22.16
C GLY A 33 -8.01 21.95 21.90
N MET A 34 -7.54 21.03 22.77
CA MET A 34 -6.26 20.33 22.56
C MET A 34 -6.32 19.29 21.43
N THR A 35 -7.50 18.88 21.02
CA THR A 35 -7.74 17.91 19.94
C THR A 35 -8.32 18.57 18.69
N GLU A 36 -8.60 19.85 18.74
CA GLU A 36 -9.21 20.61 17.62
C GLU A 36 -8.17 21.35 16.78
N PHE A 37 -7.09 20.65 16.44
CA PHE A 37 -6.10 21.17 15.49
C PHE A 37 -6.50 20.86 14.07
N TRP A 38 -6.93 21.89 13.34
CA TRP A 38 -7.41 21.79 11.96
C TRP A 38 -6.39 22.27 10.92
N THR A 39 -5.13 22.39 11.30
CA THR A 39 -4.07 22.85 10.38
C THR A 39 -2.99 21.77 10.20
N PRO A 40 -2.60 21.45 8.97
CA PRO A 40 -3.18 21.97 7.72
C PRO A 40 -4.60 21.44 7.47
N GLN A 41 -5.48 22.25 6.92
CA GLN A 41 -6.80 21.81 6.51
C GLN A 41 -6.69 20.77 5.39
N PRO A 42 -7.46 19.68 5.43
CA PRO A 42 -7.50 18.71 4.35
C PRO A 42 -7.92 19.39 3.04
N LYS A 43 -7.34 18.95 1.93
CA LYS A 43 -7.79 19.39 0.61
C LYS A 43 -9.21 18.92 0.36
N VAL A 44 -10.01 19.79 -0.25
CA VAL A 44 -11.33 19.39 -0.73
C VAL A 44 -11.15 18.54 -1.98
N VAL A 45 -11.67 17.33 -1.93
CA VAL A 45 -11.63 16.37 -3.05
C VAL A 45 -13.01 16.31 -3.67
N THR A 46 -13.10 16.52 -4.99
CA THR A 46 -14.33 16.25 -5.74
C THR A 46 -14.40 14.77 -6.02
N PRO A 47 -15.49 14.08 -5.63
CA PRO A 47 -15.66 12.67 -5.91
C PRO A 47 -15.64 12.38 -7.42
N GLY A 48 -15.20 11.20 -7.79
CA GLY A 48 -15.40 10.69 -9.14
C GLY A 48 -16.88 10.42 -9.43
N ASP A 49 -17.22 10.28 -10.70
CA ASP A 49 -18.56 9.94 -11.13
C ASP A 49 -18.56 8.60 -11.86
N ILE A 50 -19.23 7.61 -11.27
CA ILE A 50 -19.33 6.25 -11.80
C ILE A 50 -20.02 6.19 -13.17
N LYS A 51 -20.91 7.14 -13.47
CA LYS A 51 -21.63 7.18 -14.77
C LYS A 51 -20.71 7.63 -15.90
N THR A 52 -19.78 8.50 -15.61
CA THR A 52 -18.80 9.00 -16.58
C THR A 52 -17.45 8.30 -16.47
N ASN A 53 -17.32 7.38 -15.51
CA ASN A 53 -16.07 6.70 -15.16
C ASN A 53 -14.92 7.69 -14.90
N SER A 54 -15.24 8.81 -14.26
CA SER A 54 -14.25 9.82 -13.90
C SER A 54 -13.63 9.51 -12.54
N ALA A 55 -12.33 9.71 -12.44
CA ALA A 55 -11.59 9.57 -11.19
C ALA A 55 -11.85 10.74 -10.24
N PRO A 56 -11.67 10.59 -8.92
CA PRO A 56 -11.64 11.70 -7.98
C PRO A 56 -10.58 12.74 -8.34
N SER A 57 -10.77 13.99 -7.94
CA SER A 57 -9.90 15.11 -8.35
C SER A 57 -8.46 15.03 -7.85
N ASP A 58 -8.17 14.20 -6.88
CA ASP A 58 -6.84 13.93 -6.32
C ASP A 58 -6.24 12.61 -6.78
N ALA A 59 -6.93 11.85 -7.64
CA ALA A 59 -6.43 10.59 -8.14
C ALA A 59 -5.31 10.77 -9.15
N ILE A 60 -4.32 9.91 -9.06
CA ILE A 60 -3.31 9.71 -10.08
C ILE A 60 -3.81 8.61 -11.01
N VAL A 61 -4.19 8.99 -12.22
CA VAL A 61 -4.73 8.06 -13.21
C VAL A 61 -3.56 7.32 -13.87
N LEU A 62 -3.44 6.01 -13.57
CA LEU A 62 -2.40 5.15 -14.14
C LEU A 62 -2.78 4.56 -15.50
N PHE A 63 -4.08 4.55 -15.81
CA PHE A 63 -4.61 4.10 -17.09
C PHE A 63 -5.94 4.79 -17.39
N ASP A 64 -6.01 5.50 -18.50
CA ASP A 64 -7.18 6.26 -18.94
C ASP A 64 -7.95 5.58 -20.10
N GLY A 65 -7.62 4.32 -20.39
CA GLY A 65 -8.19 3.56 -21.49
C GLY A 65 -7.50 3.75 -22.83
N LYS A 66 -6.43 4.55 -22.94
CA LYS A 66 -5.80 4.91 -24.23
C LYS A 66 -4.42 4.32 -24.42
N ASN A 67 -3.55 4.41 -23.41
CA ASN A 67 -2.16 4.01 -23.54
C ASN A 67 -1.58 3.54 -22.19
N LEU A 68 -0.36 3.04 -22.22
CA LEU A 68 0.39 2.60 -21.05
C LEU A 68 1.51 3.56 -20.67
N ASP A 69 1.37 4.86 -20.93
CA ASP A 69 2.42 5.86 -20.71
C ASP A 69 2.89 5.96 -19.24
N ALA A 70 2.02 5.62 -18.29
CA ALA A 70 2.38 5.56 -16.87
C ALA A 70 3.12 4.27 -16.47
N TRP A 71 3.32 3.33 -17.42
CA TRP A 71 3.86 2.00 -17.18
C TRP A 71 5.17 1.78 -17.95
N ARG A 72 5.97 0.85 -17.47
CA ARG A 72 7.19 0.35 -18.10
C ARG A 72 7.25 -1.17 -18.00
N SER A 73 8.00 -1.80 -18.87
CA SER A 73 8.29 -3.24 -18.76
C SER A 73 9.21 -3.50 -17.55
N ALA A 74 8.96 -4.57 -16.82
CA ALA A 74 9.87 -5.07 -15.78
C ALA A 74 11.24 -5.48 -16.34
N LYS A 75 11.31 -5.81 -17.65
CA LYS A 75 12.56 -6.13 -18.36
C LYS A 75 13.29 -4.88 -18.88
N GLY A 76 12.75 -3.71 -18.64
CA GLY A 76 13.25 -2.43 -19.18
C GLY A 76 12.52 -2.01 -20.46
N GLY A 77 12.49 -0.69 -20.71
CA GLY A 77 11.77 -0.13 -21.84
C GLY A 77 10.28 0.09 -21.58
N GLU A 78 9.52 0.34 -22.64
CA GLU A 78 8.09 0.63 -22.56
C GLU A 78 7.28 -0.64 -22.26
N ALA A 79 6.11 -0.45 -21.65
CA ALA A 79 5.14 -1.52 -21.45
C ALA A 79 4.49 -1.89 -22.79
N GLU A 80 4.45 -3.18 -23.12
CA GLU A 80 3.98 -3.66 -24.42
C GLU A 80 2.72 -4.52 -24.33
N TRP A 81 1.93 -4.40 -23.26
CA TRP A 81 0.63 -5.07 -23.19
C TRP A 81 -0.37 -4.41 -24.15
N HIS A 82 -1.31 -5.18 -24.62
CA HIS A 82 -2.27 -4.71 -25.64
C HIS A 82 -3.34 -3.82 -25.02
N VAL A 83 -3.50 -2.62 -25.57
CA VAL A 83 -4.59 -1.70 -25.23
C VAL A 83 -5.63 -1.74 -26.33
N HIS A 84 -6.87 -2.07 -25.98
CA HIS A 84 -7.99 -2.12 -26.91
C HIS A 84 -9.32 -1.88 -26.19
N ASN A 85 -10.19 -1.06 -26.77
CA ASN A 85 -11.52 -0.76 -26.23
C ASN A 85 -11.53 -0.31 -24.75
N GLY A 86 -10.57 0.52 -24.35
CA GLY A 86 -10.52 1.07 -23.00
C GLY A 86 -10.00 0.12 -21.93
N VAL A 87 -9.44 -1.03 -22.33
CA VAL A 87 -8.81 -1.99 -21.42
C VAL A 87 -7.41 -2.33 -21.90
N PHE A 88 -6.53 -2.73 -21.00
CA PHE A 88 -5.30 -3.39 -21.37
C PHE A 88 -5.33 -4.87 -20.96
N THR A 89 -4.72 -5.68 -21.76
CA THR A 89 -4.72 -7.14 -21.60
C THR A 89 -3.33 -7.64 -21.31
N VAL A 90 -3.20 -8.49 -20.30
CA VAL A 90 -1.93 -9.15 -19.96
C VAL A 90 -1.40 -9.94 -21.16
N ASP A 91 -0.15 -9.67 -21.54
CA ASP A 91 0.58 -10.47 -22.51
C ASP A 91 1.74 -11.19 -21.82
N LYS A 92 1.59 -12.49 -21.60
CA LYS A 92 2.61 -13.33 -20.95
C LYS A 92 3.97 -13.31 -21.65
N SER A 93 4.01 -13.10 -22.96
CA SER A 93 5.26 -13.06 -23.73
C SER A 93 6.09 -11.82 -23.42
N LYS A 94 5.42 -10.74 -23.00
CA LYS A 94 6.04 -9.46 -22.65
C LYS A 94 6.52 -9.39 -21.21
N GLY A 95 6.00 -10.27 -20.35
CA GLY A 95 6.27 -10.27 -18.90
C GLY A 95 5.50 -9.19 -18.18
N ASP A 96 5.97 -8.83 -16.99
CA ASP A 96 5.27 -7.92 -16.10
C ASP A 96 5.50 -6.46 -16.48
N ILE A 97 4.55 -5.61 -16.09
CA ILE A 97 4.67 -4.16 -16.18
C ILE A 97 4.69 -3.54 -14.80
N LEU A 98 5.38 -2.42 -14.66
CA LEU A 98 5.54 -1.66 -13.43
C LEU A 98 5.09 -0.23 -13.66
N THR A 99 4.59 0.42 -12.63
CA THR A 99 4.38 1.87 -12.67
C THR A 99 5.72 2.60 -12.83
N LYS A 100 5.77 3.64 -13.68
CA LYS A 100 6.96 4.51 -13.80
C LYS A 100 7.16 5.33 -12.52
N GLN A 101 6.05 5.73 -11.87
CA GLN A 101 6.08 6.44 -10.61
C GLN A 101 6.10 5.46 -9.44
N GLU A 102 6.88 5.78 -8.40
CA GLU A 102 6.88 5.08 -7.13
C GLU A 102 5.89 5.72 -6.16
N PHE A 103 5.28 4.90 -5.32
CA PHE A 103 4.27 5.33 -4.36
C PHE A 103 4.66 4.85 -2.95
N GLY A 104 4.44 5.73 -1.96
CA GLY A 104 4.53 5.37 -0.54
C GLY A 104 3.21 4.76 -0.05
N SER A 105 2.52 5.45 0.85
CA SER A 105 1.16 5.07 1.26
C SER A 105 0.16 5.49 0.18
N PHE A 106 -0.75 4.59 -0.20
CA PHE A 106 -1.73 4.85 -1.25
C PHE A 106 -3.02 4.05 -1.04
N GLN A 107 -4.06 4.47 -1.73
CA GLN A 107 -5.25 3.68 -2.01
C GLN A 107 -5.25 3.36 -3.51
N LEU A 108 -5.46 2.10 -3.87
CA LEU A 108 -5.51 1.66 -5.27
C LEU A 108 -6.93 1.25 -5.62
N HIS A 109 -7.45 1.81 -6.72
CA HIS A 109 -8.64 1.31 -7.38
C HIS A 109 -8.23 0.63 -8.68
N LEU A 110 -8.65 -0.61 -8.87
CA LEU A 110 -8.37 -1.42 -10.05
C LEU A 110 -9.57 -2.30 -10.35
N GLU A 111 -10.00 -2.29 -11.60
CA GLU A 111 -11.04 -3.18 -12.12
C GLU A 111 -10.40 -4.22 -13.04
N TRP A 112 -10.89 -5.46 -12.98
CA TRP A 112 -10.36 -6.54 -13.82
C TRP A 112 -11.46 -7.51 -14.24
N CYS A 113 -11.23 -8.20 -15.33
CA CYS A 113 -12.07 -9.32 -15.75
C CYS A 113 -11.23 -10.38 -16.45
N VAL A 114 -11.68 -11.62 -16.36
CA VAL A 114 -11.08 -12.72 -17.11
C VAL A 114 -11.73 -12.83 -18.51
N PRO A 115 -10.98 -13.29 -19.53
CA PRO A 115 -11.55 -13.56 -20.85
C PRO A 115 -12.68 -14.59 -20.80
N LYS A 116 -13.69 -14.42 -21.68
CA LYS A 116 -14.84 -15.35 -21.73
C LYS A 116 -14.47 -16.81 -22.03
N ASN A 117 -13.38 -17.02 -22.77
CA ASN A 117 -12.94 -18.34 -23.22
C ASN A 117 -11.74 -18.85 -22.40
N ILE A 118 -11.69 -18.50 -21.10
CA ILE A 118 -10.61 -18.96 -20.24
C ILE A 118 -10.67 -20.48 -20.06
N THR A 119 -9.52 -21.11 -20.11
CA THR A 119 -9.36 -22.55 -19.90
C THR A 119 -8.38 -22.85 -18.78
N GLY A 120 -8.38 -24.08 -18.31
CA GLY A 120 -7.54 -24.50 -17.19
C GLY A 120 -8.33 -24.75 -15.93
N SER A 121 -7.63 -24.97 -14.82
CA SER A 121 -8.20 -25.20 -13.48
C SER A 121 -7.27 -24.66 -12.43
N SER A 122 -7.79 -24.40 -11.25
CA SER A 122 -7.04 -23.92 -10.08
C SER A 122 -6.13 -22.74 -10.45
N GLN A 123 -4.90 -22.70 -10.00
CA GLN A 123 -3.91 -21.65 -10.28
C GLN A 123 -3.48 -21.56 -11.77
N GLY A 124 -3.86 -22.51 -12.60
CA GLY A 124 -3.61 -22.45 -14.04
C GLY A 124 -4.70 -21.74 -14.85
N ARG A 125 -5.74 -21.20 -14.20
CA ARG A 125 -6.89 -20.58 -14.86
C ARG A 125 -7.03 -19.10 -14.51
N GLY A 126 -6.81 -18.22 -15.50
CA GLY A 126 -6.98 -16.78 -15.34
C GLY A 126 -6.13 -16.17 -14.24
N ASN A 127 -4.95 -16.71 -14.02
CA ASN A 127 -4.05 -16.29 -12.96
C ASN A 127 -3.26 -15.05 -13.37
N SER A 128 -3.31 -14.04 -12.54
CA SER A 128 -2.54 -12.81 -12.59
C SER A 128 -2.42 -12.23 -11.18
N GLY A 129 -1.71 -11.14 -11.00
CA GLY A 129 -1.57 -10.51 -9.69
C GLY A 129 -1.18 -9.05 -9.75
N VAL A 130 -1.44 -8.35 -8.65
CA VAL A 130 -0.96 -7.00 -8.42
C VAL A 130 0.06 -7.05 -7.30
N PHE A 131 1.31 -6.77 -7.63
CA PHE A 131 2.39 -6.77 -6.65
C PHE A 131 2.55 -5.39 -6.02
N LEU A 132 2.48 -5.36 -4.69
CA LEU A 132 2.71 -4.16 -3.88
C LEU A 132 4.15 -4.20 -3.35
N GLN A 133 4.92 -3.14 -3.61
CA GLN A 133 6.33 -3.04 -3.20
C GLN A 133 7.20 -4.21 -3.69
N ASP A 134 6.85 -4.81 -4.81
CA ASP A 134 7.55 -5.97 -5.39
C ASP A 134 7.69 -7.18 -4.43
N LYS A 135 6.80 -7.28 -3.44
CA LYS A 135 6.84 -8.29 -2.38
C LYS A 135 5.49 -8.94 -2.08
N TYR A 136 4.43 -8.16 -2.10
CA TYR A 136 3.11 -8.62 -1.66
C TYR A 136 2.18 -8.69 -2.84
N GLU A 137 1.70 -9.87 -3.15
CA GLU A 137 0.77 -10.10 -4.24
C GLU A 137 -0.68 -10.02 -3.75
N VAL A 138 -1.47 -9.21 -4.42
CA VAL A 138 -2.92 -9.34 -4.41
C VAL A 138 -3.31 -10.21 -5.60
N GLN A 139 -3.70 -11.45 -5.31
CA GLN A 139 -4.03 -12.45 -6.32
C GLN A 139 -5.24 -12.03 -7.16
N ILE A 140 -5.09 -12.10 -8.47
CA ILE A 140 -6.19 -12.06 -9.44
C ILE A 140 -6.33 -13.45 -10.05
N LEU A 141 -7.45 -14.09 -9.82
CA LEU A 141 -7.70 -15.45 -10.27
C LEU A 141 -9.15 -15.59 -10.75
N ASP A 142 -9.37 -16.33 -11.82
CA ASP A 142 -10.73 -16.75 -12.18
C ASP A 142 -11.24 -17.78 -11.16
N ASN A 143 -12.16 -17.32 -10.32
CA ASN A 143 -12.77 -18.14 -9.27
C ASN A 143 -14.18 -18.65 -9.62
N TYR A 144 -14.70 -18.32 -10.79
CA TYR A 144 -16.02 -18.80 -11.23
C TYR A 144 -15.98 -20.27 -11.59
N SER A 145 -16.66 -21.11 -10.78
CA SER A 145 -16.63 -22.57 -10.92
C SER A 145 -15.19 -23.12 -11.05
N ASN A 146 -14.26 -22.59 -10.30
CA ASN A 146 -12.87 -23.01 -10.26
C ASN A 146 -12.58 -23.59 -8.86
N GLU A 147 -12.30 -24.90 -8.82
CA GLU A 147 -11.97 -25.67 -7.61
C GLU A 147 -10.47 -25.74 -7.38
#